data_304e000cf05f67a8175b871358a5e1e1
#
_entry.id   304e000cf05f67a8175b871358a5e1e1
#
_cell.length_a   1.000
_cell.length_b   1.000
_cell.length_c   1.000
_cell.angle_alpha   90.00
_cell.angle_beta   90.00
_cell.angle_gamma   90.00
#
_symmetry.space_group_name_H-M   'P 1'
#
loop_
_entity.id
_entity.type
_entity.pdbx_description
1 polymer ?
#
loop_
_entity_poly.entity_id
_entity_poly.type
_entity_poly.pdbx_seq_one_letter_code
_entity_poly.pdbx_strand_id
1 'polypeptide(L)'
;KRVDVSTYQAVSGAGKSGMEELVQQMQDFFAFRLDETEIKAFAHQIALNVIPQIDVAMENGFTKEEMKMVNETQKIMHKNFEVAATCVRVPVLRSHSESLTVTFKDGVDVDVNEVRNALENFENVKVIDDLPNKKYPMPIISTDTDYTYVGRIRKDVYASNIVHYFNVADQVRVGAA
;
A
#
# COMPACT_ATOMS: atom_id res chain seq x y z
N LYS A 1 1.99 1.51 -19.58
CA LYS A 1 2.86 0.42 -20.01
C LYS A 1 3.08 -0.55 -18.85
N ARG A 2 3.49 -0.06 -17.67
CA ARG A 2 3.77 -0.88 -16.49
C ARG A 2 3.49 -0.12 -15.20
N VAL A 3 3.06 -0.85 -14.16
CA VAL A 3 2.97 -0.36 -12.78
C VAL A 3 3.80 -1.28 -11.89
N ASP A 4 4.75 -0.72 -11.18
CA ASP A 4 5.47 -1.38 -10.10
C ASP A 4 4.94 -0.83 -8.77
N VAL A 5 4.56 -1.73 -7.85
CA VAL A 5 3.96 -1.36 -6.58
C VAL A 5 4.58 -2.11 -5.42
N SER A 6 4.91 -1.39 -4.37
CA SER A 6 5.22 -1.96 -3.06
C SER A 6 4.13 -1.56 -2.09
N THR A 7 3.49 -2.54 -1.46
CA THR A 7 2.44 -2.28 -0.47
C THR A 7 2.98 -2.30 0.94
N TYR A 8 2.36 -1.51 1.80
CA TYR A 8 2.55 -1.48 3.25
C TYR A 8 1.19 -1.75 3.87
N GLN A 9 0.86 -3.06 4.01
CA GLN A 9 -0.48 -3.49 4.38
C GLN A 9 -0.62 -3.60 5.89
N ALA A 10 -1.61 -2.88 6.43
CA ALA A 10 -1.95 -2.87 7.85
C ALA A 10 -2.44 -4.25 8.33
N VAL A 11 -2.28 -4.52 9.61
CA VAL A 11 -2.68 -5.80 10.23
C VAL A 11 -4.18 -6.04 10.19
N SER A 12 -5.01 -5.00 10.03
CA SER A 12 -6.46 -5.12 9.82
C SER A 12 -6.84 -5.97 8.59
N GLY A 13 -5.94 -6.12 7.61
CA GLY A 13 -6.11 -7.07 6.51
C GLY A 13 -6.16 -8.54 6.93
N ALA A 14 -5.60 -8.88 8.11
CA ALA A 14 -5.77 -10.18 8.76
C ALA A 14 -6.98 -10.22 9.72
N GLY A 15 -7.86 -9.23 9.66
CA GLY A 15 -9.05 -9.14 10.48
C GLY A 15 -8.77 -8.72 11.92
N LYS A 16 -9.78 -8.96 12.78
CA LYS A 16 -9.73 -8.60 14.20
C LYS A 16 -8.55 -9.27 14.93
N SER A 17 -8.28 -10.54 14.65
CA SER A 17 -7.20 -11.28 15.28
C SER A 17 -5.82 -10.68 14.99
N GLY A 18 -5.57 -10.20 13.76
CA GLY A 18 -4.32 -9.53 13.43
C GLY A 18 -4.12 -8.21 14.18
N MET A 19 -5.19 -7.43 14.36
CA MET A 19 -5.15 -6.19 15.15
C MET A 19 -4.90 -6.48 16.63
N GLU A 20 -5.61 -7.45 17.20
CA GLU A 20 -5.44 -7.86 18.60
C GLU A 20 -4.04 -8.40 18.87
N GLU A 21 -3.48 -9.19 17.95
CA GLU A 21 -2.13 -9.72 18.09
C GLU A 21 -1.07 -8.60 18.05
N LEU A 22 -1.18 -7.62 17.15
CA LEU A 22 -0.26 -6.48 17.17
C LEU A 22 -0.33 -5.71 18.50
N VAL A 23 -1.53 -5.43 18.98
CA VAL A 23 -1.72 -4.72 20.25
C VAL A 23 -1.14 -5.50 21.41
N GLN A 24 -1.38 -6.81 21.47
CA GLN A 24 -0.83 -7.69 22.52
C GLN A 24 0.70 -7.71 22.48
N GLN A 25 1.31 -7.89 21.29
CA GLN A 25 2.75 -7.88 21.12
C GLN A 25 3.37 -6.53 21.56
N MET A 26 2.72 -5.40 21.28
CA MET A 26 3.18 -4.08 21.74
C MET A 26 3.09 -3.95 23.27
N GLN A 27 2.04 -4.45 23.91
CA GLN A 27 1.91 -4.48 25.36
C GLN A 27 3.01 -5.35 25.99
N ASP A 28 3.26 -6.53 25.46
CA ASP A 28 4.28 -7.44 25.93
C ASP A 28 5.70 -6.89 25.71
N PHE A 29 5.93 -6.16 24.61
CA PHE A 29 7.18 -5.44 24.41
C PHE A 29 7.46 -4.41 25.53
N PHE A 30 6.47 -3.60 25.87
CA PHE A 30 6.62 -2.62 26.98
C PHE A 30 6.70 -3.28 28.36
N ALA A 31 6.19 -4.50 28.49
CA ALA A 31 6.30 -5.29 29.72
C ALA A 31 7.57 -6.16 29.76
N PHE A 32 8.48 -6.05 28.76
CA PHE A 32 9.69 -6.88 28.62
C PHE A 32 9.41 -8.39 28.56
N ARG A 33 8.31 -8.78 27.91
CA ARG A 33 7.85 -10.17 27.75
C ARG A 33 7.54 -10.55 26.29
N LEU A 34 8.09 -9.82 25.32
CA LEU A 34 7.77 -10.03 23.90
C LEU A 34 8.15 -11.44 23.41
N ASP A 35 9.19 -12.03 23.95
CA ASP A 35 9.64 -13.39 23.68
C ASP A 35 8.70 -14.48 24.23
N GLU A 36 7.80 -14.14 25.14
CA GLU A 36 6.77 -15.03 25.69
C GLU A 36 5.46 -14.95 24.89
N THR A 37 5.32 -13.99 23.97
CA THR A 37 4.07 -13.74 23.24
C THR A 37 3.80 -14.82 22.21
N GLU A 38 2.60 -15.40 22.24
CA GLU A 38 2.16 -16.37 21.26
C GLU A 38 1.85 -15.71 19.91
N ILE A 39 2.42 -16.24 18.82
CA ILE A 39 2.18 -15.79 17.44
C ILE A 39 1.12 -16.69 16.82
N LYS A 40 -0.02 -16.13 16.37
CA LYS A 40 -1.18 -16.88 15.86
C LYS A 40 -1.68 -16.39 14.50
N ALA A 41 -1.80 -15.08 14.33
CA ALA A 41 -2.38 -14.47 13.13
C ALA A 41 -1.35 -14.30 12.00
N PHE A 42 -0.08 -14.26 12.33
CA PHE A 42 1.02 -14.07 11.38
C PHE A 42 2.04 -15.21 11.48
N ALA A 43 2.91 -15.34 10.47
CA ALA A 43 3.98 -16.33 10.50
C ALA A 43 5.14 -15.96 11.45
N HIS A 44 5.24 -14.66 11.78
CA HIS A 44 6.28 -14.11 12.64
C HIS A 44 5.71 -12.97 13.48
N GLN A 45 6.42 -12.59 14.53
CA GLN A 45 6.16 -11.36 15.27
C GLN A 45 5.98 -10.19 14.30
N ILE A 46 4.88 -9.44 14.47
CA ILE A 46 4.59 -8.25 13.65
C ILE A 46 4.98 -6.94 14.37
N ALA A 47 4.88 -6.87 15.69
CA ALA A 47 5.32 -5.70 16.43
C ALA A 47 6.80 -5.42 16.17
N LEU A 48 7.13 -4.16 15.81
CA LEU A 48 8.48 -3.70 15.49
C LEU A 48 9.15 -4.44 14.31
N ASN A 49 8.35 -5.01 13.41
CA ASN A 49 8.83 -5.82 12.29
C ASN A 49 8.02 -5.55 11.01
N VAL A 50 8.56 -5.95 9.87
CA VAL A 50 7.88 -6.03 8.58
C VAL A 50 7.99 -7.44 8.03
N ILE A 51 6.89 -7.98 7.48
CA ILE A 51 6.84 -9.34 6.95
C ILE A 51 6.58 -9.26 5.44
N PRO A 52 7.58 -9.59 4.59
CA PRO A 52 7.47 -9.46 3.13
C PRO A 52 6.78 -10.68 2.51
N GLN A 53 5.70 -11.12 3.13
CA GLN A 53 4.84 -12.18 2.64
C GLN A 53 3.42 -11.98 3.16
N ILE A 54 2.47 -11.88 2.25
CA ILE A 54 1.04 -11.88 2.56
C ILE A 54 0.40 -12.98 1.73
N ASP A 55 -0.40 -13.84 2.40
CA ASP A 55 -0.99 -15.05 1.82
C ASP A 55 0.09 -16.11 1.48
N VAL A 56 -0.31 -17.19 0.81
CA VAL A 56 0.54 -18.36 0.53
C VAL A 56 1.53 -18.10 -0.60
N ALA A 57 2.70 -18.69 -0.49
CA ALA A 57 3.69 -18.68 -1.57
C ALA A 57 3.23 -19.58 -2.73
N MET A 58 3.51 -19.15 -3.96
CA MET A 58 3.21 -19.87 -5.19
C MET A 58 4.51 -20.39 -5.84
N GLU A 59 4.40 -21.35 -6.76
CA GLU A 59 5.55 -21.97 -7.42
C GLU A 59 6.41 -20.99 -8.26
N ASN A 60 5.80 -19.88 -8.69
CA ASN A 60 6.50 -18.84 -9.45
C ASN A 60 7.30 -17.85 -8.59
N GLY A 61 7.36 -18.06 -7.26
CA GLY A 61 8.07 -17.21 -6.33
C GLY A 61 7.30 -15.99 -5.84
N PHE A 62 6.08 -15.78 -6.34
CA PHE A 62 5.17 -14.74 -5.84
C PHE A 62 4.26 -15.28 -4.75
N THR A 63 3.62 -14.38 -4.00
CA THR A 63 2.52 -14.75 -3.11
C THR A 63 1.17 -14.66 -3.86
N LYS A 64 0.16 -15.33 -3.33
CA LYS A 64 -1.19 -15.24 -3.88
C LYS A 64 -1.73 -13.80 -3.84
N GLU A 65 -1.41 -13.04 -2.80
CA GLU A 65 -1.77 -11.61 -2.71
C GLU A 65 -1.14 -10.77 -3.82
N GLU A 66 0.13 -10.98 -4.12
CA GLU A 66 0.81 -10.31 -5.23
C GLU A 66 0.19 -10.67 -6.59
N MET A 67 -0.16 -11.93 -6.80
CA MET A 67 -0.85 -12.36 -8.03
C MET A 67 -2.29 -11.84 -8.12
N LYS A 68 -2.98 -11.63 -6.99
CA LYS A 68 -4.26 -10.91 -6.98
C LYS A 68 -4.08 -9.48 -7.51
N MET A 69 -3.10 -8.74 -7.03
CA MET A 69 -2.83 -7.40 -7.53
C MET A 69 -2.58 -7.38 -9.04
N VAL A 70 -1.80 -8.33 -9.56
CA VAL A 70 -1.56 -8.45 -11.00
C VAL A 70 -2.87 -8.69 -11.77
N ASN A 71 -3.64 -9.70 -11.37
CA ASN A 71 -4.80 -10.17 -12.11
C ASN A 71 -6.01 -9.23 -11.96
N GLU A 72 -6.27 -8.76 -10.74
CA GLU A 72 -7.44 -7.95 -10.44
C GLU A 72 -7.29 -6.51 -10.97
N THR A 73 -6.09 -5.94 -10.91
CA THR A 73 -5.84 -4.62 -11.48
C THR A 73 -6.13 -4.60 -12.99
N GLN A 74 -5.64 -5.58 -13.73
CA GLN A 74 -5.93 -5.70 -15.17
C GLN A 74 -7.43 -5.88 -15.44
N LYS A 75 -8.09 -6.70 -14.64
CA LYS A 75 -9.53 -6.96 -14.76
C LYS A 75 -10.37 -5.71 -14.46
N ILE A 76 -10.09 -5.00 -13.39
CA ILE A 76 -10.81 -3.80 -12.95
C ILE A 76 -10.60 -2.66 -13.95
N MET A 77 -9.36 -2.47 -14.39
CA MET A 77 -9.02 -1.40 -15.34
C MET A 77 -9.44 -1.69 -16.79
N HIS A 78 -9.88 -2.93 -17.08
CA HIS A 78 -10.18 -3.40 -18.44
C HIS A 78 -9.07 -3.12 -19.44
N LYS A 79 -7.82 -3.20 -19.01
CA LYS A 79 -6.63 -2.87 -19.82
C LYS A 79 -5.49 -3.83 -19.54
N ASN A 80 -4.79 -4.18 -20.62
CA ASN A 80 -3.56 -4.96 -20.56
C ASN A 80 -2.38 -4.02 -20.34
N PHE A 81 -1.82 -4.02 -19.13
CA PHE A 81 -0.53 -3.45 -18.80
C PHE A 81 0.16 -4.34 -17.76
N GLU A 82 1.46 -4.22 -17.69
CA GLU A 82 2.24 -5.02 -16.75
C GLU A 82 2.06 -4.49 -15.32
N VAL A 83 1.93 -5.39 -14.36
CA VAL A 83 1.92 -5.07 -12.94
C VAL A 83 2.93 -5.95 -12.24
N ALA A 84 3.79 -5.36 -11.44
CA ALA A 84 4.68 -6.08 -10.53
C ALA A 84 4.43 -5.59 -9.11
N ALA A 85 4.13 -6.50 -8.20
CA ALA A 85 3.78 -6.20 -6.83
C ALA A 85 4.74 -6.89 -5.85
N THR A 86 5.06 -6.19 -4.76
CA THR A 86 5.64 -6.78 -3.55
C THR A 86 4.76 -6.40 -2.38
N CYS A 87 4.16 -7.39 -1.72
CA CYS A 87 3.21 -7.17 -0.64
C CYS A 87 3.86 -7.38 0.73
N VAL A 88 3.86 -6.33 1.55
CA VAL A 88 4.52 -6.33 2.86
C VAL A 88 3.51 -6.04 3.97
N ARG A 89 3.44 -6.90 4.98
CA ARG A 89 2.70 -6.63 6.22
C ARG A 89 3.52 -5.73 7.13
N VAL A 90 2.91 -4.66 7.61
CA VAL A 90 3.56 -3.68 8.49
C VAL A 90 2.80 -3.53 9.81
N PRO A 91 3.47 -3.08 10.91
CA PRO A 91 2.87 -2.94 12.24
C PRO A 91 2.01 -1.66 12.33
N VAL A 92 1.06 -1.53 11.43
CA VAL A 92 0.06 -0.45 11.37
C VAL A 92 -1.32 -1.08 11.57
N LEU A 93 -2.15 -0.51 12.43
CA LEU A 93 -3.44 -1.10 12.77
C LEU A 93 -4.42 -1.12 11.60
N ARG A 94 -4.61 0.01 10.93
CA ARG A 94 -5.56 0.17 9.81
C ARG A 94 -4.97 1.04 8.72
N SER A 95 -5.57 0.98 7.55
CA SER A 95 -5.20 1.67 6.31
C SER A 95 -3.96 1.09 5.64
N HIS A 96 -4.16 0.63 4.42
CA HIS A 96 -3.07 0.17 3.56
C HIS A 96 -2.43 1.37 2.86
N SER A 97 -1.13 1.29 2.68
CA SER A 97 -0.37 2.28 1.91
C SER A 97 0.35 1.58 0.77
N GLU A 98 0.57 2.32 -0.32
CA GLU A 98 1.26 1.80 -1.49
C GLU A 98 2.20 2.85 -2.07
N SER A 99 3.39 2.41 -2.44
CA SER A 99 4.34 3.19 -3.22
C SER A 99 4.30 2.70 -4.67
N LEU A 100 3.88 3.57 -5.57
CA LEU A 100 3.69 3.23 -6.98
C LEU A 100 4.69 3.93 -7.88
N THR A 101 5.14 3.18 -8.88
CA THR A 101 5.90 3.66 -10.02
C THR A 101 5.11 3.32 -11.29
N VAL A 102 4.66 4.33 -12.01
CA VAL A 102 3.87 4.17 -13.23
C VAL A 102 4.71 4.57 -14.43
N THR A 103 4.97 3.58 -15.30
CA THR A 103 5.70 3.77 -16.55
C THR A 103 4.71 3.89 -17.71
N PHE A 104 4.65 5.04 -18.34
CA PHE A 104 3.89 5.29 -19.55
C PHE A 104 4.59 4.72 -20.78
N LYS A 105 3.93 4.79 -21.94
CA LYS A 105 4.53 4.35 -23.22
C LYS A 105 5.78 5.17 -23.53
N ASP A 106 6.66 4.58 -24.32
CA ASP A 106 7.86 5.25 -24.78
C ASP A 106 7.49 6.50 -25.60
N GLY A 107 8.26 7.59 -25.44
CA GLY A 107 8.01 8.87 -26.09
C GLY A 107 7.00 9.79 -25.37
N VAL A 108 6.38 9.32 -24.28
CA VAL A 108 5.55 10.18 -23.42
C VAL A 108 6.46 11.01 -22.52
N ASP A 109 6.25 12.30 -22.47
CA ASP A 109 6.82 13.20 -21.46
C ASP A 109 5.71 13.52 -20.45
N VAL A 110 5.79 12.94 -19.24
CA VAL A 110 4.72 13.06 -18.24
C VAL A 110 4.73 14.46 -17.63
N ASP A 111 3.60 15.15 -17.71
CA ASP A 111 3.35 16.35 -16.93
C ASP A 111 2.74 15.97 -15.57
N VAL A 112 3.48 16.24 -14.49
CA VAL A 112 3.05 15.98 -13.12
C VAL A 112 1.77 16.74 -12.75
N ASN A 113 1.56 17.94 -13.34
CA ASN A 113 0.36 18.71 -13.09
C ASN A 113 -0.88 18.07 -13.74
N GLU A 114 -0.73 17.50 -14.93
CA GLU A 114 -1.82 16.74 -15.55
C GLU A 114 -2.17 15.49 -14.72
N VAL A 115 -1.16 14.77 -14.22
CA VAL A 115 -1.38 13.63 -13.31
C VAL A 115 -2.09 14.07 -12.03
N ARG A 116 -1.65 15.17 -11.42
CA ARG A 116 -2.28 15.74 -10.23
C ARG A 116 -3.74 16.11 -10.50
N ASN A 117 -4.00 16.85 -11.55
CA ASN A 117 -5.35 17.25 -11.94
C ASN A 117 -6.26 16.05 -12.20
N ALA A 118 -5.74 15.00 -12.85
CA ALA A 118 -6.50 13.79 -13.10
C ALA A 118 -6.89 13.09 -11.78
N LEU A 119 -5.99 13.04 -10.80
CA LEU A 119 -6.25 12.46 -9.49
C LEU A 119 -7.22 13.31 -8.66
N GLU A 120 -7.08 14.63 -8.67
CA GLU A 120 -7.97 15.56 -7.95
C GLU A 120 -9.41 15.53 -8.47
N ASN A 121 -9.59 15.27 -9.76
CA ASN A 121 -10.91 15.16 -10.39
C ASN A 121 -11.50 13.74 -10.34
N PHE A 122 -10.79 12.76 -9.79
CA PHE A 122 -11.30 11.40 -9.68
C PHE A 122 -12.16 11.25 -8.41
N GLU A 123 -13.31 10.60 -8.56
CA GLU A 123 -14.25 10.40 -7.45
C GLU A 123 -13.60 9.64 -6.29
N ASN A 124 -13.85 10.11 -5.08
CA ASN A 124 -13.32 9.54 -3.83
C ASN A 124 -11.78 9.55 -3.70
N VAL A 125 -11.08 10.31 -4.53
CA VAL A 125 -9.64 10.57 -4.39
C VAL A 125 -9.41 11.96 -3.80
N LYS A 126 -8.46 12.07 -2.88
CA LYS A 126 -8.00 13.34 -2.31
C LYS A 126 -6.50 13.45 -2.42
N VAL A 127 -6.02 14.52 -3.04
CA VAL A 127 -4.59 14.80 -3.13
C VAL A 127 -4.13 15.58 -1.90
N ILE A 128 -3.12 15.05 -1.20
CA ILE A 128 -2.39 15.71 -0.12
C ILE A 128 -0.90 15.65 -0.46
N ASP A 129 -0.35 16.72 -0.99
CA ASP A 129 1.00 16.71 -1.55
C ASP A 129 1.69 18.07 -1.42
N ASP A 130 2.07 18.41 -0.19
CA ASP A 130 2.82 19.62 0.17
C ASP A 130 4.03 19.21 1.03
N LEU A 131 5.04 18.69 0.38
CA LEU A 131 6.21 18.12 1.03
C LEU A 131 6.99 19.14 1.89
N PRO A 132 7.20 20.41 1.46
CA PRO A 132 7.85 21.40 2.30
C PRO A 132 7.15 21.63 3.65
N ASN A 133 5.82 21.56 3.66
CA ASN A 133 5.01 21.70 4.87
C ASN A 133 4.66 20.36 5.52
N LYS A 134 5.33 19.27 5.13
CA LYS A 134 5.16 17.91 5.70
C LYS A 134 3.74 17.38 5.60
N LYS A 135 3.00 17.75 4.53
CA LYS A 135 1.65 17.26 4.26
C LYS A 135 1.71 16.19 3.16
N TYR A 136 1.38 14.98 3.51
CA TYR A 136 1.36 13.82 2.65
C TYR A 136 0.40 12.75 3.19
N PRO A 137 -0.03 11.76 2.38
CA PRO A 137 -0.92 10.71 2.82
C PRO A 137 -0.28 9.84 3.91
N MET A 138 -1.07 9.51 4.94
CA MET A 138 -0.64 8.63 6.02
C MET A 138 -1.83 7.78 6.51
N PRO A 139 -1.60 6.56 7.02
CA PRO A 139 -2.65 5.72 7.59
C PRO A 139 -3.52 6.43 8.65
N ILE A 140 -2.89 7.21 9.52
CA ILE A 140 -3.56 7.92 10.61
C ILE A 140 -4.63 8.93 10.13
N ILE A 141 -4.49 9.49 8.91
CA ILE A 141 -5.46 10.44 8.36
C ILE A 141 -6.49 9.79 7.44
N SER A 142 -6.22 8.58 6.93
CA SER A 142 -7.13 7.86 6.06
C SER A 142 -8.07 6.92 6.83
N THR A 143 -7.69 6.49 8.01
CA THR A 143 -8.49 5.60 8.85
C THR A 143 -9.85 6.20 9.15
N ASP A 144 -10.91 5.40 9.01
CA ASP A 144 -12.33 5.74 9.14
C ASP A 144 -12.85 6.75 8.09
N THR A 145 -12.15 6.92 6.98
CA THR A 145 -12.64 7.71 5.84
C THR A 145 -12.92 6.85 4.61
N ASP A 146 -13.77 7.32 3.71
CA ASP A 146 -14.14 6.65 2.46
C ASP A 146 -13.29 7.14 1.26
N TYR A 147 -12.16 7.79 1.53
CA TYR A 147 -11.31 8.37 0.51
C TYR A 147 -9.99 7.60 0.35
N THR A 148 -9.52 7.54 -0.89
CA THR A 148 -8.12 7.24 -1.20
C THR A 148 -7.33 8.54 -1.22
N TYR A 149 -6.34 8.65 -0.35
CA TYR A 149 -5.45 9.80 -0.29
C TYR A 149 -4.22 9.55 -1.15
N VAL A 150 -3.88 10.50 -2.01
CA VAL A 150 -2.71 10.41 -2.90
C VAL A 150 -1.80 11.60 -2.68
N GLY A 151 -0.51 11.38 -2.72
CA GLY A 151 0.51 12.42 -2.63
C GLY A 151 1.88 11.92 -3.01
N ARG A 152 2.91 12.73 -2.77
CA ARG A 152 4.27 12.43 -3.20
C ARG A 152 4.36 12.23 -4.72
N ILE A 153 3.52 12.96 -5.46
CA ILE A 153 3.43 12.89 -6.92
C ILE A 153 4.65 13.60 -7.50
N ARG A 154 5.49 12.86 -8.19
CA ARG A 154 6.74 13.36 -8.75
C ARG A 154 7.17 12.62 -10.00
N LYS A 155 7.77 13.32 -10.92
CA LYS A 155 8.42 12.75 -12.09
C LYS A 155 9.67 11.98 -11.68
N ASP A 156 10.00 10.93 -12.41
CA ASP A 156 11.27 10.23 -12.23
C ASP A 156 12.45 11.15 -12.63
N VAL A 157 13.58 10.93 -11.98
CA VAL A 157 14.78 11.78 -12.21
C VAL A 157 15.57 11.39 -13.45
N TYR A 158 15.35 10.20 -14.00
CA TYR A 158 16.09 9.67 -15.15
C TYR A 158 15.23 9.47 -16.38
N ALA A 159 13.92 9.24 -16.21
CA ALA A 159 13.00 8.90 -17.30
C ALA A 159 11.80 9.84 -17.35
N SER A 160 11.60 10.47 -18.52
CA SER A 160 10.50 11.45 -18.69
C SER A 160 9.11 10.81 -18.71
N ASN A 161 9.02 9.51 -18.97
CA ASN A 161 7.77 8.76 -19.06
C ASN A 161 7.40 7.99 -17.78
N ILE A 162 8.03 8.31 -16.63
CA ILE A 162 7.77 7.67 -15.36
C ILE A 162 7.30 8.69 -14.31
N VAL A 163 6.26 8.34 -13.58
CA VAL A 163 5.79 9.09 -12.42
C VAL A 163 5.72 8.18 -11.19
N HIS A 164 6.05 8.73 -10.05
CA HIS A 164 5.91 8.09 -8.76
C HIS A 164 4.86 8.81 -7.92
N TYR A 165 4.10 8.05 -7.15
CA TYR A 165 3.21 8.60 -6.12
C TYR A 165 3.00 7.59 -4.99
N PHE A 166 2.41 8.07 -3.93
CA PHE A 166 2.08 7.29 -2.74
C PHE A 166 0.60 7.44 -2.46
N ASN A 167 -0.09 6.33 -2.25
CA ASN A 167 -1.49 6.34 -1.86
C ASN A 167 -1.71 5.66 -0.51
N VAL A 168 -2.83 6.01 0.11
CA VAL A 168 -3.27 5.44 1.37
C VAL A 168 -4.79 5.38 1.39
N ALA A 169 -5.35 4.23 1.73
CA ALA A 169 -6.78 4.05 1.89
C ALA A 169 -7.10 3.13 3.08
N ASP A 170 -8.23 3.39 3.74
CA ASP A 170 -8.74 2.47 4.75
C ASP A 170 -9.45 1.30 4.06
N GLN A 171 -8.77 0.18 3.90
CA GLN A 171 -9.30 -1.00 3.20
C GLN A 171 -10.54 -1.59 3.88
N VAL A 172 -10.80 -1.28 5.15
CA VAL A 172 -12.01 -1.72 5.84
C VAL A 172 -13.24 -0.96 5.35
N ARG A 173 -13.04 0.26 4.82
CA ARG A 173 -14.12 1.14 4.35
C ARG A 173 -14.22 1.20 2.82
N VAL A 174 -13.11 1.37 2.13
CA VAL A 174 -13.11 1.46 0.65
C VAL A 174 -13.07 0.10 -0.05
N GLY A 175 -13.12 -0.97 0.72
CA GLY A 175 -13.04 -2.32 0.21
C GLY A 175 -11.61 -2.85 0.27
N ALA A 176 -11.44 -3.98 0.92
CA ALA A 176 -10.24 -4.77 0.74
C ALA A 176 -10.30 -5.36 -0.66
N ALA A 177 -9.41 -4.92 -1.50
CA ALA A 177 -9.25 -5.54 -2.81
C ALA A 177 -8.82 -7.01 -2.65
#